data_4d67b789df1ee3e0a835b10b6e490954
#
_entry.id   4d67b789df1ee3e0a835b10b6e490954
#
_cell.length_a   1.000
_cell.length_b   1.000
_cell.length_c   1.000
_cell.angle_alpha   90.00
_cell.angle_beta   90.00
_cell.angle_gamma   90.00
#
_symmetry.space_group_name_H-M   'P 1'
#
loop_
_entity.id
_entity.type
_entity.pdbx_description
1 polymer ?
#
loop_
_entity_poly.entity_id
_entity_poly.type
_entity_poly.pdbx_seq_one_letter_code
_entity_poly.pdbx_strand_id
1 'polypeptide(L)'
;MRPARPAVRFHPSRTVDFVVVGSGAAGGIIAKELATAGLTVVVLEQGPRVEPPQFEHDEIKTLFQGALQINPTGFTFRRSESETAKPGQIQLLYHRLVGGGSVMFTANYWRFREIDFIEKSRLGAISGTGLEDWPITYRDLEPYYTKAEWELGISGEPGPFDPPRTRPYPLPPLPVKSSGVLFERGARALGLHPQPAPLAILSQPFHGRPACQHCGYCLGFGCEFRAKSSTLYTVIPIAEATGRCEVRPNSYVRRIEVDKQGRVTGATYFDENKKEHFQRARAVVLCCNGSETPRLLLLSASSRFPSGLANSSGVVGKYLMFNGYSSASGVFERPLNEFKSVTATRVLYDFYESDPKRGFYGGGAPDARSFAYPTIFALGGLPHDAPSWGAGYKRILRDYYTRTMNVDGHSTSLPLETNTISLDPDMKDSWGLPAMRVTYKDHPDDLAMMRFLQDRAIEILEAAGARRTWRQPVQETTLAAHLLGTCRMGDDPRASVVDRYHRAHDVRNLFICDGSSLVTGGRGQPTATIQALAYRAGEHIAQFARRGEI
;
A
#
# COMPACT_ATOMS: atom_id res chain seq x y z
N MET A 1 16.29 -11.48 27.77
CA MET A 1 16.60 -11.29 26.33
C MET A 1 17.66 -12.30 25.95
N ARG A 2 17.44 -13.14 24.92
CA ARG A 2 18.52 -13.96 24.36
C ARG A 2 19.48 -13.00 23.64
N PRO A 3 20.82 -13.18 23.73
CA PRO A 3 21.75 -12.36 23.00
C PRO A 3 21.43 -12.42 21.51
N ALA A 4 21.39 -11.25 20.86
CA ALA A 4 21.17 -11.17 19.43
C ALA A 4 22.25 -12.00 18.72
N ARG A 5 21.85 -13.00 17.93
CA ARG A 5 22.80 -13.69 17.05
C ARG A 5 23.40 -12.65 16.10
N PRO A 6 24.71 -12.74 15.81
CA PRO A 6 25.31 -11.83 14.83
C PRO A 6 24.54 -11.95 13.50
N ALA A 7 24.23 -10.79 12.91
CA ALA A 7 23.52 -10.74 11.63
C ALA A 7 24.29 -11.55 10.58
N VAL A 8 23.60 -12.49 9.92
CA VAL A 8 24.20 -13.26 8.83
C VAL A 8 24.49 -12.32 7.68
N ARG A 9 25.69 -12.42 7.11
CA ARG A 9 26.08 -11.75 5.86
C ARG A 9 26.50 -12.77 4.83
N PHE A 10 25.87 -12.73 3.66
CA PHE A 10 26.25 -13.55 2.52
C PHE A 10 27.20 -12.77 1.61
N HIS A 11 28.34 -13.37 1.27
CA HIS A 11 29.21 -12.75 0.29
C HIS A 11 28.49 -12.67 -1.07
N PRO A 12 28.58 -11.56 -1.83
CA PRO A 12 27.85 -11.40 -3.10
C PRO A 12 28.17 -12.50 -4.14
N SER A 13 29.38 -13.08 -4.14
CA SER A 13 29.75 -14.20 -5.01
C SER A 13 29.11 -15.54 -4.63
N ARG A 14 28.56 -15.65 -3.40
CA ARG A 14 27.85 -16.85 -2.96
C ARG A 14 26.48 -16.88 -3.60
N THR A 15 26.13 -17.97 -4.27
CA THR A 15 24.78 -18.18 -4.75
C THR A 15 23.85 -18.47 -3.56
N VAL A 16 22.86 -17.63 -3.34
CA VAL A 16 21.78 -17.87 -2.38
C VAL A 16 20.59 -18.50 -3.09
N ASP A 17 19.66 -19.11 -2.34
CA ASP A 17 18.46 -19.66 -2.96
C ASP A 17 17.59 -18.55 -3.54
N PHE A 18 17.41 -17.44 -2.79
CA PHE A 18 16.59 -16.33 -3.23
C PHE A 18 17.21 -14.95 -2.98
N VAL A 19 17.06 -14.08 -3.96
CA VAL A 19 17.09 -12.63 -3.76
C VAL A 19 15.66 -12.12 -3.73
N VAL A 20 15.29 -11.39 -2.68
CA VAL A 20 14.04 -10.65 -2.57
C VAL A 20 14.35 -9.17 -2.76
N VAL A 21 13.69 -8.50 -3.70
CA VAL A 21 13.90 -7.08 -3.97
C VAL A 21 12.79 -6.27 -3.30
N GLY A 22 13.18 -5.47 -2.30
CA GLY A 22 12.27 -4.73 -1.43
C GLY A 22 11.88 -5.50 -0.17
N SER A 23 11.86 -4.82 0.97
CA SER A 23 11.56 -5.35 2.30
C SER A 23 10.20 -4.93 2.85
N GLY A 24 9.35 -4.33 2.01
CA GLY A 24 8.07 -3.76 2.38
C GLY A 24 7.02 -4.77 2.85
N ALA A 25 5.75 -4.43 2.67
CA ALA A 25 4.61 -5.21 3.15
C ALA A 25 4.62 -6.67 2.67
N ALA A 26 5.03 -6.93 1.44
CA ALA A 26 5.14 -8.28 0.88
C ALA A 26 6.53 -8.90 1.11
N GLY A 27 7.61 -8.15 0.78
CA GLY A 27 8.96 -8.71 0.77
C GLY A 27 9.45 -9.20 2.13
N GLY A 28 9.07 -8.52 3.23
CA GLY A 28 9.38 -8.98 4.58
C GLY A 28 8.72 -10.32 4.91
N ILE A 29 7.48 -10.54 4.45
CA ILE A 29 6.75 -11.79 4.63
C ILE A 29 7.37 -12.91 3.78
N ILE A 30 7.61 -12.65 2.49
CA ILE A 30 8.29 -13.61 1.60
C ILE A 30 9.63 -14.04 2.19
N ALA A 31 10.45 -13.09 2.65
CA ALA A 31 11.74 -13.39 3.27
C ALA A 31 11.59 -14.29 4.50
N LYS A 32 10.60 -14.04 5.35
CA LYS A 32 10.31 -14.85 6.53
C LYS A 32 9.83 -16.25 6.15
N GLU A 33 8.90 -16.39 5.23
CA GLU A 33 8.37 -17.69 4.80
C GLU A 33 9.48 -18.56 4.19
N LEU A 34 10.33 -18.00 3.32
CA LEU A 34 11.43 -18.72 2.69
C LEU A 34 12.54 -19.08 3.70
N ALA A 35 12.94 -18.14 4.55
CA ALA A 35 14.00 -18.38 5.54
C ALA A 35 13.58 -19.43 6.59
N THR A 36 12.32 -19.39 7.05
CA THR A 36 11.79 -20.42 7.98
C THR A 36 11.59 -21.78 7.32
N ALA A 37 11.41 -21.81 5.98
CA ALA A 37 11.40 -23.05 5.20
C ALA A 37 12.81 -23.67 4.99
N GLY A 38 13.86 -23.03 5.51
CA GLY A 38 15.24 -23.51 5.44
C GLY A 38 16.06 -22.98 4.26
N LEU A 39 15.52 -22.06 3.46
CA LEU A 39 16.18 -21.49 2.28
C LEU A 39 17.02 -20.27 2.64
N THR A 40 18.10 -20.03 1.89
CA THR A 40 18.96 -18.86 2.07
C THR A 40 18.41 -17.68 1.29
N VAL A 41 18.24 -16.53 1.96
CA VAL A 41 17.59 -15.35 1.40
C VAL A 41 18.44 -14.09 1.61
N VAL A 42 18.62 -13.30 0.56
CA VAL A 42 19.14 -11.93 0.65
C VAL A 42 18.03 -10.98 0.24
N VAL A 43 17.64 -10.08 1.14
CA VAL A 43 16.70 -9.01 0.83
C VAL A 43 17.48 -7.74 0.51
N LEU A 44 17.28 -7.19 -0.70
CA LEU A 44 17.90 -5.94 -1.12
C LEU A 44 16.87 -4.81 -0.97
N GLU A 45 17.14 -3.88 -0.04
CA GLU A 45 16.28 -2.73 0.26
C GLU A 45 17.00 -1.43 -0.09
N GLN A 46 16.36 -0.58 -0.90
CA GLN A 46 16.96 0.68 -1.35
C GLN A 46 17.19 1.70 -0.22
N GLY A 47 16.38 1.65 0.82
CA GLY A 47 16.45 2.60 1.93
C GLY A 47 17.22 2.10 3.14
N PRO A 48 17.46 2.98 4.13
CA PRO A 48 18.17 2.64 5.36
C PRO A 48 17.31 1.75 6.28
N ARG A 49 17.97 1.11 7.24
CA ARG A 49 17.28 0.56 8.42
C ARG A 49 17.18 1.67 9.46
N VAL A 50 15.96 2.00 9.86
CA VAL A 50 15.69 3.03 10.85
C VAL A 50 15.21 2.35 12.13
N GLU A 51 15.89 2.62 13.22
CA GLU A 51 15.56 2.04 14.52
C GLU A 51 14.57 2.93 15.30
N PRO A 52 13.80 2.37 16.25
CA PRO A 52 12.75 3.11 16.95
C PRO A 52 13.14 4.49 17.52
N PRO A 53 14.31 4.68 18.16
CA PRO A 53 14.70 6.00 18.68
C PRO A 53 14.95 7.05 17.60
N GLN A 54 15.07 6.64 16.32
CA GLN A 54 15.33 7.54 15.19
C GLN A 54 14.04 8.00 14.50
N PHE A 55 12.87 7.50 14.90
CA PHE A 55 11.61 7.99 14.40
C PHE A 55 11.23 9.30 15.10
N GLU A 56 11.39 10.38 14.37
CA GLU A 56 11.06 11.72 14.86
C GLU A 56 9.61 12.07 14.50
N HIS A 57 8.89 12.72 15.43
CA HIS A 57 7.56 13.27 15.20
C HIS A 57 7.66 14.72 14.71
N ASP A 58 8.49 14.94 13.70
CA ASP A 58 8.67 16.24 13.04
C ASP A 58 7.87 16.28 11.74
N GLU A 59 6.76 17.00 11.76
CA GLU A 59 5.83 17.13 10.64
C GLU A 59 6.50 17.77 9.41
N ILE A 60 7.35 18.79 9.62
CA ILE A 60 8.02 19.50 8.53
C ILE A 60 9.03 18.58 7.84
N LYS A 61 9.89 17.94 8.61
CA LYS A 61 10.93 17.05 8.11
C LYS A 61 10.33 15.84 7.40
N THR A 62 9.31 15.23 7.98
CA THR A 62 8.76 13.96 7.50
C THR A 62 7.80 14.16 6.33
N LEU A 63 6.85 15.08 6.42
CA LEU A 63 5.76 15.20 5.45
C LEU A 63 6.04 16.24 4.36
N PHE A 64 6.73 17.34 4.68
CA PHE A 64 7.00 18.41 3.72
C PHE A 64 8.37 18.30 3.06
N GLN A 65 9.40 17.86 3.79
CA GLN A 65 10.73 17.63 3.22
C GLN A 65 10.89 16.23 2.63
N GLY A 66 9.91 15.34 2.82
CA GLY A 66 9.88 14.02 2.21
C GLY A 66 10.97 13.07 2.70
N ALA A 67 11.42 13.20 3.96
CA ALA A 67 12.39 12.27 4.52
C ALA A 67 11.89 10.82 4.41
N LEU A 68 12.74 9.89 3.93
CA LEU A 68 12.41 8.49 3.70
C LEU A 68 11.34 8.23 2.62
N GLN A 69 10.89 9.25 1.90
CA GLN A 69 10.04 9.13 0.72
C GLN A 69 10.88 9.16 -0.55
N ILE A 70 10.29 8.73 -1.68
CA ILE A 70 10.95 8.89 -2.97
C ILE A 70 11.02 10.37 -3.32
N ASN A 71 12.13 10.79 -3.93
CA ASN A 71 12.24 12.12 -4.47
C ASN A 71 11.25 12.29 -5.64
N PRO A 72 10.28 13.23 -5.59
CA PRO A 72 9.32 13.47 -6.66
C PRO A 72 9.98 13.91 -7.99
N THR A 73 11.24 14.37 -7.97
CA THR A 73 11.99 14.65 -9.21
C THR A 73 12.56 13.40 -9.89
N GLY A 74 12.40 12.22 -9.28
CA GLY A 74 12.83 10.94 -9.84
C GLY A 74 11.86 10.36 -10.88
N PHE A 75 10.76 11.04 -11.23
CA PHE A 75 9.79 10.58 -12.23
C PHE A 75 9.09 11.75 -12.93
N THR A 76 8.50 11.45 -14.10
CA THR A 76 7.64 12.38 -14.84
C THR A 76 6.19 11.89 -14.83
N PHE A 77 5.26 12.81 -15.05
CA PHE A 77 3.82 12.54 -15.07
C PHE A 77 3.14 13.19 -16.27
N ARG A 78 2.11 12.52 -16.80
CA ARG A 78 1.19 13.05 -17.81
C ARG A 78 -0.19 12.40 -17.64
N ARG A 79 -1.25 13.06 -18.09
CA ARG A 79 -2.63 12.52 -18.06
C ARG A 79 -2.93 11.56 -19.22
N SER A 80 -2.27 11.77 -20.34
CA SER A 80 -2.45 10.94 -21.54
C SER A 80 -1.15 10.84 -22.35
N GLU A 81 -1.10 9.91 -23.30
CA GLU A 81 0.06 9.76 -24.20
C GLU A 81 0.30 10.96 -25.12
N SER A 82 -0.72 11.76 -25.40
CA SER A 82 -0.62 12.97 -26.21
C SER A 82 -0.01 14.14 -25.46
N GLU A 83 0.13 14.06 -24.13
CA GLU A 83 0.70 15.14 -23.32
C GLU A 83 2.22 14.95 -23.11
N THR A 84 2.93 16.07 -23.01
CA THR A 84 4.33 16.07 -22.57
C THR A 84 4.40 15.77 -21.07
N ALA A 85 5.10 14.70 -20.72
CA ALA A 85 5.31 14.35 -19.31
C ALA A 85 6.23 15.37 -18.61
N LYS A 86 5.85 15.77 -17.37
CA LYS A 86 6.57 16.77 -16.57
C LYS A 86 6.80 16.27 -15.15
N PRO A 87 7.89 16.66 -14.47
CA PRO A 87 8.10 16.38 -13.06
C PRO A 87 7.10 17.11 -12.16
N GLY A 88 6.81 16.55 -10.96
CA GLY A 88 6.17 17.27 -9.85
C GLY A 88 4.66 17.51 -9.97
N GLN A 89 3.97 16.91 -10.92
CA GLN A 89 2.51 17.09 -11.10
C GLN A 89 1.65 16.13 -10.26
N ILE A 90 2.24 15.09 -9.72
CA ILE A 90 1.61 14.13 -8.83
C ILE A 90 2.59 13.75 -7.73
N GLN A 91 2.07 13.37 -6.57
CA GLN A 91 2.85 12.82 -5.49
C GLN A 91 2.57 11.32 -5.35
N LEU A 92 3.61 10.49 -5.50
CA LEU A 92 3.55 9.06 -5.20
C LEU A 92 4.06 8.83 -3.79
N LEU A 93 3.19 8.29 -2.92
CA LEU A 93 3.53 8.02 -1.53
C LEU A 93 4.00 6.59 -1.35
N TYR A 94 5.30 6.39 -1.43
CA TYR A 94 5.95 5.16 -0.97
C TYR A 94 7.28 5.49 -0.27
N HIS A 95 7.72 4.60 0.62
CA HIS A 95 8.77 4.94 1.57
C HIS A 95 9.97 4.03 1.38
N ARG A 96 11.17 4.62 1.43
CA ARG A 96 12.47 3.97 1.24
C ARG A 96 13.10 3.71 2.59
N LEU A 97 12.81 2.56 3.18
CA LEU A 97 13.44 2.08 4.42
C LEU A 97 13.12 0.60 4.59
N VAL A 98 13.88 -0.08 5.43
CA VAL A 98 13.57 -1.47 5.80
C VAL A 98 12.17 -1.54 6.42
N GLY A 99 11.32 -2.40 5.84
CA GLY A 99 9.89 -2.48 6.17
C GLY A 99 8.99 -1.67 5.24
N GLY A 100 9.56 -0.80 4.39
CA GLY A 100 8.86 -0.04 3.36
C GLY A 100 7.67 0.76 3.87
N GLY A 101 6.64 0.89 3.02
CA GLY A 101 5.41 1.62 3.34
C GLY A 101 4.68 1.12 4.59
N SER A 102 4.85 -0.15 5.00
CA SER A 102 4.22 -0.68 6.22
C SER A 102 4.71 -0.03 7.51
N VAL A 103 5.86 0.66 7.48
CA VAL A 103 6.36 1.44 8.63
C VAL A 103 5.62 2.76 8.77
N MET A 104 5.27 3.40 7.63
CA MET A 104 4.74 4.75 7.58
C MET A 104 3.23 4.85 7.31
N PHE A 105 2.56 3.75 6.96
CA PHE A 105 1.14 3.73 6.60
C PHE A 105 0.21 4.07 7.78
N THR A 106 -1.06 4.34 7.48
CA THR A 106 -2.12 4.62 8.47
C THR A 106 -2.51 3.41 9.30
N ALA A 107 -2.04 2.23 8.91
CA ALA A 107 -2.31 0.93 9.53
C ALA A 107 -3.75 0.42 9.35
N ASN A 108 -4.55 1.01 8.49
CA ASN A 108 -5.86 0.42 8.15
C ASN A 108 -5.65 -0.97 7.53
N TYR A 109 -6.47 -1.94 7.98
CA TYR A 109 -6.22 -3.35 7.67
C TYR A 109 -7.50 -4.07 7.27
N TRP A 110 -8.02 -3.74 6.06
CA TRP A 110 -9.30 -4.27 5.56
C TRP A 110 -9.04 -5.43 4.61
N ARG A 111 -9.77 -6.52 4.77
CA ARG A 111 -9.78 -7.61 3.80
C ARG A 111 -10.54 -7.18 2.54
N PHE A 112 -10.10 -7.61 1.37
CA PHE A 112 -10.96 -7.63 0.20
C PHE A 112 -12.13 -8.60 0.44
N ARG A 113 -13.22 -8.42 -0.28
CA ARG A 113 -14.42 -9.22 -0.18
C ARG A 113 -14.57 -10.12 -1.39
N GLU A 114 -15.51 -11.05 -1.35
CA GLU A 114 -15.76 -11.97 -2.46
C GLU A 114 -15.98 -11.25 -3.79
N ILE A 115 -16.70 -10.11 -3.76
CA ILE A 115 -16.96 -9.30 -4.96
C ILE A 115 -15.67 -8.80 -5.63
N ASP A 116 -14.65 -8.44 -4.87
CA ASP A 116 -13.39 -7.91 -5.42
C ASP A 116 -12.66 -8.92 -6.31
N PHE A 117 -12.94 -10.22 -6.16
CA PHE A 117 -12.32 -11.29 -6.92
C PHE A 117 -13.10 -11.67 -8.20
N ILE A 118 -14.37 -11.27 -8.31
CA ILE A 118 -15.29 -11.68 -9.37
C ILE A 118 -16.04 -10.49 -9.99
N GLU A 119 -15.46 -9.31 -9.98
CA GLU A 119 -16.14 -8.08 -10.40
C GLU A 119 -16.62 -8.12 -11.84
N LYS A 120 -15.80 -8.62 -12.77
CA LYS A 120 -16.17 -8.75 -14.19
C LYS A 120 -17.33 -9.72 -14.39
N SER A 121 -17.27 -10.91 -13.79
CA SER A 121 -18.36 -11.90 -13.87
C SER A 121 -19.64 -11.39 -13.24
N ARG A 122 -19.54 -10.60 -12.18
CA ARG A 122 -20.70 -10.09 -11.41
C ARG A 122 -21.35 -8.87 -12.04
N LEU A 123 -20.56 -7.95 -12.56
CA LEU A 123 -20.99 -6.62 -12.99
C LEU A 123 -20.91 -6.40 -14.51
N GLY A 124 -20.27 -7.33 -15.23
CA GLY A 124 -20.02 -7.20 -16.66
C GLY A 124 -18.74 -6.44 -16.98
N ALA A 125 -18.41 -6.39 -18.27
CA ALA A 125 -17.27 -5.63 -18.77
C ALA A 125 -17.59 -4.12 -18.76
N ILE A 126 -16.62 -3.31 -18.36
CA ILE A 126 -16.70 -1.85 -18.43
C ILE A 126 -15.85 -1.39 -19.62
N SER A 127 -16.48 -0.64 -20.53
CA SER A 127 -15.79 -0.17 -21.75
C SER A 127 -14.56 0.65 -21.45
N GLY A 128 -13.47 0.43 -22.17
CA GLY A 128 -12.20 1.13 -22.02
C GLY A 128 -11.35 0.68 -20.83
N THR A 129 -11.76 -0.37 -20.12
CA THR A 129 -11.03 -0.90 -18.96
C THR A 129 -10.54 -2.32 -19.19
N GLY A 130 -9.51 -2.71 -18.43
CA GLY A 130 -9.03 -4.07 -18.34
C GLY A 130 -9.60 -4.82 -17.14
N LEU A 131 -10.85 -4.53 -16.74
CA LEU A 131 -11.48 -5.22 -15.62
C LEU A 131 -11.54 -6.72 -15.88
N GLU A 132 -11.01 -7.52 -14.97
CA GLU A 132 -10.96 -8.98 -15.04
C GLU A 132 -11.25 -9.60 -13.68
N ASP A 133 -11.68 -10.85 -13.68
CA ASP A 133 -11.75 -11.64 -12.46
C ASP A 133 -10.36 -12.13 -12.07
N TRP A 134 -10.17 -12.33 -10.77
CA TRP A 134 -8.94 -12.91 -10.27
C TRP A 134 -8.88 -14.42 -10.59
N PRO A 135 -7.68 -15.00 -10.83
CA PRO A 135 -7.53 -16.44 -11.01
C PRO A 135 -7.62 -17.22 -9.69
N ILE A 136 -7.90 -16.54 -8.58
CA ILE A 136 -8.10 -17.08 -7.22
C ILE A 136 -9.36 -16.45 -6.61
N THR A 137 -9.94 -17.12 -5.63
CA THR A 137 -11.15 -16.66 -4.92
C THR A 137 -10.80 -16.09 -3.54
N TYR A 138 -11.75 -15.40 -2.92
CA TYR A 138 -11.65 -15.01 -1.50
C TYR A 138 -11.37 -16.24 -0.62
N ARG A 139 -12.05 -17.37 -0.88
CA ARG A 139 -11.90 -18.61 -0.11
C ARG A 139 -10.48 -19.19 -0.17
N ASP A 140 -9.82 -19.06 -1.34
CA ASP A 140 -8.40 -19.47 -1.48
C ASP A 140 -7.46 -18.59 -0.66
N LEU A 141 -7.84 -17.34 -0.41
CA LEU A 141 -6.99 -16.36 0.28
C LEU A 141 -7.34 -16.19 1.77
N GLU A 142 -8.54 -16.59 2.20
CA GLU A 142 -9.00 -16.42 3.59
C GLU A 142 -8.04 -17.00 4.63
N PRO A 143 -7.49 -18.22 4.48
CA PRO A 143 -6.55 -18.78 5.46
C PRO A 143 -5.29 -17.92 5.63
N TYR A 144 -4.86 -17.24 4.57
CA TYR A 144 -3.68 -16.37 4.58
C TYR A 144 -3.99 -14.98 5.13
N TYR A 145 -5.21 -14.46 4.96
CA TYR A 145 -5.68 -13.30 5.71
C TYR A 145 -5.65 -13.58 7.21
N THR A 146 -6.21 -14.71 7.63
CA THR A 146 -6.21 -15.13 9.03
C THR A 146 -4.78 -15.29 9.56
N LYS A 147 -3.87 -15.93 8.79
CA LYS A 147 -2.45 -16.06 9.16
C LYS A 147 -1.78 -14.70 9.33
N ALA A 148 -1.99 -13.77 8.38
CA ALA A 148 -1.43 -12.43 8.44
C ALA A 148 -1.92 -11.66 9.67
N GLU A 149 -3.22 -11.68 9.94
CA GLU A 149 -3.80 -11.01 11.10
C GLU A 149 -3.23 -11.50 12.42
N TRP A 150 -3.06 -12.81 12.56
CA TRP A 150 -2.56 -13.43 13.80
C TRP A 150 -1.05 -13.28 13.98
N GLU A 151 -0.26 -13.37 12.90
CA GLU A 151 1.20 -13.18 13.01
C GLU A 151 1.56 -11.71 13.25
N LEU A 152 0.84 -10.78 12.62
CA LEU A 152 1.13 -9.36 12.74
C LEU A 152 0.51 -8.72 13.99
N GLY A 153 -0.59 -9.27 14.51
CA GLY A 153 -1.33 -8.70 15.62
C GLY A 153 -2.25 -7.57 15.16
N ILE A 154 -3.36 -7.93 14.51
CA ILE A 154 -4.36 -6.97 14.04
C ILE A 154 -5.43 -6.80 15.10
N SER A 155 -5.78 -5.53 15.40
CA SER A 155 -6.88 -5.21 16.31
C SER A 155 -8.16 -4.96 15.52
N GLY A 156 -9.27 -5.57 15.94
CA GLY A 156 -10.54 -5.40 15.25
C GLY A 156 -11.66 -6.22 15.86
N GLU A 157 -12.84 -6.05 15.28
CA GLU A 157 -14.04 -6.81 15.59
C GLU A 157 -14.84 -6.98 14.30
N PRO A 158 -15.35 -8.19 13.98
CA PRO A 158 -16.17 -8.39 12.79
C PRO A 158 -17.48 -7.60 12.86
N GLY A 159 -17.86 -7.00 11.75
CA GLY A 159 -19.13 -6.30 11.59
C GLY A 159 -20.08 -7.01 10.62
N PRO A 160 -21.28 -6.45 10.39
CA PRO A 160 -22.34 -7.13 9.63
C PRO A 160 -22.00 -7.35 8.15
N PHE A 161 -21.09 -6.56 7.59
CA PHE A 161 -20.68 -6.65 6.19
C PHE A 161 -19.29 -7.26 6.00
N ASP A 162 -18.65 -7.77 7.05
CA ASP A 162 -17.35 -8.40 6.89
C ASP A 162 -17.46 -9.73 6.13
N PRO A 163 -16.45 -10.07 5.32
CA PRO A 163 -16.44 -11.35 4.63
C PRO A 163 -16.25 -12.50 5.62
N PRO A 164 -16.63 -13.74 5.24
CA PRO A 164 -16.49 -14.93 6.08
C PRO A 164 -15.07 -15.06 6.65
N ARG A 165 -14.97 -15.48 7.92
CA ARG A 165 -13.70 -15.61 8.67
C ARG A 165 -13.65 -16.96 9.36
N THR A 166 -12.49 -17.64 9.31
CA THR A 166 -12.26 -18.90 10.04
C THR A 166 -11.86 -18.67 11.50
N ARG A 167 -11.34 -17.47 11.84
CA ARG A 167 -10.97 -17.08 13.20
C ARG A 167 -11.30 -15.60 13.46
N PRO A 168 -11.62 -15.21 14.71
CA PRO A 168 -11.75 -13.80 15.07
C PRO A 168 -10.40 -13.06 14.93
N TYR A 169 -10.43 -11.73 15.03
CA TYR A 169 -9.20 -10.94 15.16
C TYR A 169 -8.41 -11.36 16.41
N PRO A 170 -7.07 -11.33 16.37
CA PRO A 170 -6.24 -11.71 17.52
C PRO A 170 -6.35 -10.73 18.69
N LEU A 171 -6.71 -9.48 18.42
CA LEU A 171 -6.81 -8.43 19.43
C LEU A 171 -8.13 -7.67 19.32
N PRO A 172 -8.71 -7.22 20.47
CA PRO A 172 -9.92 -6.39 20.45
C PRO A 172 -9.65 -5.06 19.72
N PRO A 173 -10.70 -4.35 19.27
CA PRO A 173 -10.54 -3.05 18.64
C PRO A 173 -9.89 -2.04 19.60
N LEU A 174 -9.22 -1.05 19.02
CA LEU A 174 -8.69 0.09 19.78
C LEU A 174 -9.82 0.94 20.37
N PRO A 175 -9.60 1.62 21.51
CA PRO A 175 -10.56 2.53 22.11
C PRO A 175 -11.08 3.55 21.09
N VAL A 176 -12.39 3.78 21.09
CA VAL A 176 -13.03 4.72 20.17
C VAL A 176 -12.62 6.16 20.47
N LYS A 177 -12.30 6.93 19.43
CA LYS A 177 -12.04 8.38 19.50
C LYS A 177 -13.34 9.17 19.51
N SER A 178 -13.26 10.46 19.89
CA SER A 178 -14.40 11.37 19.83
C SER A 178 -15.02 11.44 18.43
N SER A 179 -14.20 11.50 17.38
CA SER A 179 -14.67 11.43 15.98
C SER A 179 -15.41 10.13 15.68
N GLY A 180 -14.91 9.01 16.17
CA GLY A 180 -15.57 7.71 15.99
C GLY A 180 -16.95 7.65 16.67
N VAL A 181 -17.09 8.21 17.87
CA VAL A 181 -18.39 8.31 18.58
C VAL A 181 -19.38 9.16 17.80
N LEU A 182 -18.95 10.31 17.30
CA LEU A 182 -19.81 11.21 16.50
C LEU A 182 -20.19 10.59 15.16
N PHE A 183 -19.22 9.96 14.48
CA PHE A 183 -19.46 9.26 13.23
C PHE A 183 -20.48 8.13 13.42
N GLU A 184 -20.32 7.31 14.46
CA GLU A 184 -21.27 6.25 14.79
C GLU A 184 -22.67 6.78 15.07
N ARG A 185 -22.78 7.89 15.81
CA ARG A 185 -24.07 8.54 16.08
C ARG A 185 -24.73 9.04 14.80
N GLY A 186 -23.99 9.76 13.95
CA GLY A 186 -24.51 10.28 12.68
C GLY A 186 -24.90 9.17 11.71
N ALA A 187 -24.04 8.16 11.55
CA ALA A 187 -24.32 7.02 10.68
C ALA A 187 -25.56 6.23 11.12
N ARG A 188 -25.69 5.92 12.42
CA ARG A 188 -26.89 5.22 12.97
C ARG A 188 -28.17 6.03 12.81
N ALA A 189 -28.10 7.36 12.93
CA ALA A 189 -29.27 8.22 12.70
C ALA A 189 -29.75 8.15 11.23
N LEU A 190 -28.87 7.80 10.30
CA LEU A 190 -29.18 7.59 8.88
C LEU A 190 -29.50 6.12 8.55
N GLY A 191 -29.60 5.22 9.54
CA GLY A 191 -29.86 3.81 9.33
C GLY A 191 -28.66 3.01 8.80
N LEU A 192 -27.43 3.55 8.88
CA LEU A 192 -26.19 2.91 8.46
C LEU A 192 -25.55 2.08 9.60
N HIS A 193 -24.60 1.21 9.26
CA HIS A 193 -24.03 0.19 10.14
C HIS A 193 -22.53 0.43 10.43
N PRO A 194 -22.17 1.45 11.23
CA PRO A 194 -20.78 1.70 11.58
C PRO A 194 -20.22 0.58 12.46
N GLN A 195 -18.96 0.21 12.19
CA GLN A 195 -18.26 -0.82 12.94
C GLN A 195 -16.85 -0.38 13.33
N PRO A 196 -16.18 -1.05 14.29
CA PRO A 196 -14.77 -0.79 14.59
C PRO A 196 -13.89 -0.96 13.35
N ALA A 197 -13.02 0.01 13.08
CA ALA A 197 -12.06 -0.06 11.99
C ALA A 197 -10.94 -1.05 12.33
N PRO A 198 -10.71 -2.10 11.54
CA PRO A 198 -9.59 -3.01 11.76
C PRO A 198 -8.26 -2.28 11.50
N LEU A 199 -7.31 -2.42 12.44
CA LEU A 199 -6.03 -1.72 12.39
C LEU A 199 -4.85 -2.65 12.67
N ALA A 200 -3.78 -2.50 11.90
CA ALA A 200 -2.49 -3.12 12.16
C ALA A 200 -1.73 -2.35 13.27
N ILE A 201 -2.40 -2.17 14.41
CA ILE A 201 -1.90 -1.49 15.60
C ILE A 201 -2.35 -2.29 16.83
N LEU A 202 -1.45 -2.56 17.75
CA LEU A 202 -1.72 -3.36 18.92
C LEU A 202 -2.58 -2.61 19.94
N SER A 203 -3.79 -3.08 20.22
CA SER A 203 -4.64 -2.58 21.31
C SER A 203 -4.21 -3.10 22.70
N GLN A 204 -3.48 -4.21 22.71
CA GLN A 204 -2.91 -4.85 23.90
C GLN A 204 -1.50 -5.35 23.58
N PRO A 205 -0.63 -5.62 24.59
CA PRO A 205 0.67 -6.23 24.33
C PRO A 205 0.53 -7.57 23.59
N PHE A 206 1.35 -7.75 22.54
CA PHE A 206 1.28 -8.93 21.69
C PHE A 206 2.65 -9.31 21.12
N HIS A 207 3.04 -10.59 21.17
CA HIS A 207 4.33 -11.10 20.70
C HIS A 207 5.54 -10.26 21.17
N GLY A 208 5.55 -9.87 22.45
CA GLY A 208 6.65 -9.10 23.07
C GLY A 208 6.73 -7.62 22.64
N ARG A 209 5.72 -7.10 21.94
CA ARG A 209 5.57 -5.70 21.59
C ARG A 209 4.52 -5.04 22.50
N PRO A 210 4.73 -3.77 22.92
CA PRO A 210 3.76 -3.07 23.79
C PRO A 210 2.52 -2.64 23.00
N ALA A 211 1.45 -2.31 23.73
CA ALA A 211 0.25 -1.69 23.18
C ALA A 211 0.51 -0.26 22.66
N CYS A 212 -0.40 0.24 21.84
CA CYS A 212 -0.41 1.61 21.35
C CYS A 212 -0.44 2.62 22.50
N GLN A 213 0.37 3.68 22.41
CA GLN A 213 0.44 4.76 23.40
C GLN A 213 -0.42 5.97 23.01
N HIS A 214 -1.21 5.88 21.94
CA HIS A 214 -2.13 6.92 21.48
C HIS A 214 -1.48 8.29 21.21
N CYS A 215 -0.25 8.31 20.70
CA CYS A 215 0.53 9.52 20.46
C CYS A 215 -0.01 10.42 19.33
N GLY A 216 -0.82 9.88 18.41
CA GLY A 216 -1.39 10.64 17.28
C GLY A 216 -0.58 10.64 15.98
N TYR A 217 0.61 10.06 15.96
CA TYR A 217 1.54 10.08 14.83
C TYR A 217 1.55 8.76 14.04
N CYS A 218 0.41 8.36 13.46
CA CYS A 218 0.36 7.13 12.67
C CYS A 218 0.56 7.35 11.17
N LEU A 219 -0.03 8.41 10.59
CA LEU A 219 0.09 8.70 9.17
C LEU A 219 1.45 9.32 8.82
N GLY A 220 2.22 8.64 7.97
CA GLY A 220 3.51 9.15 7.48
C GLY A 220 4.66 9.11 8.49
N PHE A 221 4.46 8.53 9.68
CA PHE A 221 5.48 8.41 10.72
C PHE A 221 5.75 6.96 11.11
N GLY A 222 6.99 6.64 11.47
CA GLY A 222 7.34 5.39 12.12
C GLY A 222 6.80 5.32 13.56
N CYS A 223 6.66 4.12 14.10
CA CYS A 223 6.17 3.92 15.47
C CYS A 223 7.34 3.58 16.41
N GLU A 224 7.78 4.52 17.21
CA GLU A 224 8.85 4.36 18.21
C GLU A 224 8.51 3.29 19.26
N PHE A 225 7.22 3.12 19.57
CA PHE A 225 6.73 2.10 20.51
C PHE A 225 6.61 0.70 19.90
N ARG A 226 6.82 0.52 18.60
CA ARG A 226 6.66 -0.75 17.88
C ARG A 226 5.25 -1.35 17.96
N ALA A 227 4.25 -0.55 18.35
CA ALA A 227 2.86 -0.98 18.42
C ALA A 227 2.19 -1.06 17.04
N LYS A 228 2.67 -0.26 16.04
CA LYS A 228 2.22 -0.38 14.66
C LYS A 228 2.91 -1.59 14.00
N SER A 229 2.10 -2.51 13.45
CA SER A 229 2.52 -3.84 12.99
C SER A 229 3.13 -3.78 11.59
N SER A 230 4.28 -3.11 11.45
CA SER A 230 5.09 -3.14 10.22
C SER A 230 5.91 -4.42 10.11
N THR A 231 6.32 -4.78 8.89
CA THR A 231 7.23 -5.92 8.67
C THR A 231 8.56 -5.75 9.39
N LEU A 232 9.02 -4.51 9.61
CA LEU A 232 10.22 -4.19 10.39
C LEU A 232 10.19 -4.76 11.82
N TYR A 233 9.01 -4.76 12.46
CA TYR A 233 8.88 -5.20 13.86
C TYR A 233 8.23 -6.58 14.04
N THR A 234 7.77 -7.18 12.94
CA THR A 234 7.05 -8.45 12.98
C THR A 234 7.85 -9.56 12.30
N VAL A 235 7.82 -9.65 11.01
CA VAL A 235 8.32 -10.80 10.25
C VAL A 235 9.81 -10.72 9.89
N ILE A 236 10.37 -9.52 9.68
CA ILE A 236 11.80 -9.36 9.38
C ILE A 236 12.69 -9.88 10.51
N PRO A 237 12.46 -9.54 11.79
CA PRO A 237 13.25 -10.11 12.88
C PRO A 237 13.17 -11.63 12.98
N ILE A 238 12.02 -12.22 12.62
CA ILE A 238 11.85 -13.69 12.58
C ILE A 238 12.70 -14.27 11.45
N ALA A 239 12.69 -13.66 10.26
CA ALA A 239 13.50 -14.09 9.13
C ALA A 239 15.00 -14.07 9.46
N GLU A 240 15.49 -12.96 10.01
CA GLU A 240 16.90 -12.79 10.40
C GLU A 240 17.32 -13.76 11.52
N ALA A 241 16.43 -14.02 12.49
CA ALA A 241 16.69 -14.95 13.60
C ALA A 241 16.90 -16.42 13.15
N THR A 242 16.48 -16.79 11.93
CA THR A 242 16.75 -18.13 11.36
C THR A 242 18.23 -18.35 11.07
N GLY A 243 19.04 -17.27 10.93
CA GLY A 243 20.40 -17.33 10.44
C GLY A 243 20.51 -17.65 8.93
N ARG A 244 19.38 -17.58 8.19
CA ARG A 244 19.29 -17.86 6.75
C ARG A 244 18.83 -16.66 5.93
N CYS A 245 18.49 -15.55 6.57
CA CYS A 245 18.08 -14.32 5.91
C CYS A 245 19.01 -13.17 6.27
N GLU A 246 19.51 -12.47 5.25
CA GLU A 246 20.18 -11.19 5.36
C GLU A 246 19.28 -10.10 4.78
N VAL A 247 18.95 -9.08 5.56
CA VAL A 247 18.35 -7.85 5.03
C VAL A 247 19.48 -6.84 4.82
N ARG A 248 19.71 -6.45 3.57
CA ARG A 248 20.76 -5.52 3.16
C ARG A 248 20.13 -4.17 2.81
N PRO A 249 20.22 -3.17 3.72
CA PRO A 249 19.73 -1.82 3.46
C PRO A 249 20.66 -1.08 2.48
N ASN A 250 20.23 0.10 2.02
CA ASN A 250 20.97 0.97 1.10
C ASN A 250 21.46 0.23 -0.16
N SER A 251 20.62 -0.67 -0.68
CA SER A 251 20.92 -1.54 -1.81
C SER A 251 19.88 -1.34 -2.92
N TYR A 252 20.16 -0.42 -3.83
CA TYR A 252 19.24 -0.05 -4.92
C TYR A 252 19.41 -1.00 -6.11
N VAL A 253 18.46 -1.90 -6.33
CA VAL A 253 18.49 -2.84 -7.46
C VAL A 253 18.19 -2.10 -8.76
N ARG A 254 19.12 -2.20 -9.72
CA ARG A 254 18.98 -1.56 -11.03
C ARG A 254 18.61 -2.52 -12.15
N ARG A 255 18.87 -3.83 -11.98
CA ARG A 255 18.64 -4.84 -13.02
C ARG A 255 18.56 -6.24 -12.46
N ILE A 256 17.71 -7.06 -13.05
CA ILE A 256 17.65 -8.50 -12.86
C ILE A 256 18.41 -9.16 -14.00
N GLU A 257 19.40 -9.96 -13.68
CA GLU A 257 20.26 -10.61 -14.66
C GLU A 257 19.72 -11.99 -15.05
N VAL A 258 19.82 -12.31 -16.34
CA VAL A 258 19.39 -13.59 -16.91
C VAL A 258 20.51 -14.25 -17.69
N ASP A 259 20.51 -15.59 -17.73
CA ASP A 259 21.40 -16.37 -18.58
C ASP A 259 20.89 -16.45 -20.04
N LYS A 260 21.67 -17.14 -20.88
CA LYS A 260 21.31 -17.34 -22.31
C LYS A 260 20.02 -18.15 -22.49
N GLN A 261 19.62 -18.94 -21.49
CA GLN A 261 18.39 -19.72 -21.47
C GLN A 261 17.19 -18.92 -21.00
N GLY A 262 17.39 -17.68 -20.52
CA GLY A 262 16.36 -16.78 -20.00
C GLY A 262 16.01 -17.05 -18.53
N ARG A 263 16.84 -17.79 -17.79
CA ARG A 263 16.68 -17.98 -16.35
C ARG A 263 17.35 -16.84 -15.59
N VAL A 264 16.73 -16.39 -14.53
CA VAL A 264 17.34 -15.41 -13.62
C VAL A 264 18.58 -16.02 -12.94
N THR A 265 19.64 -15.24 -12.85
CA THR A 265 20.91 -15.59 -12.20
C THR A 265 21.23 -14.77 -10.95
N GLY A 266 20.49 -13.68 -10.74
CA GLY A 266 20.66 -12.78 -9.61
C GLY A 266 20.20 -11.34 -9.91
N ALA A 267 20.62 -10.42 -9.04
CA ALA A 267 20.30 -9.00 -9.15
C ALA A 267 21.56 -8.14 -9.07
N THR A 268 21.68 -7.17 -9.97
CA THR A 268 22.68 -6.10 -9.94
C THR A 268 22.12 -4.89 -9.19
N TYR A 269 22.87 -4.38 -8.22
CA TYR A 269 22.44 -3.28 -7.37
C TYR A 269 23.58 -2.29 -7.08
N PHE A 270 23.22 -1.06 -6.74
CA PHE A 270 24.13 -0.05 -6.21
C PHE A 270 24.08 -0.03 -4.68
N ASP A 271 25.25 0.15 -4.05
CA ASP A 271 25.34 0.49 -2.64
C ASP A 271 25.16 2.01 -2.40
N GLU A 272 25.24 2.46 -1.16
CA GLU A 272 25.12 3.88 -0.76
C GLU A 272 26.15 4.80 -1.45
N ASN A 273 27.30 4.26 -1.87
CA ASN A 273 28.37 4.97 -2.57
C ASN A 273 28.21 4.90 -4.11
N LYS A 274 27.08 4.40 -4.60
CA LYS A 274 26.81 4.13 -6.03
C LYS A 274 27.76 3.11 -6.65
N LYS A 275 28.43 2.29 -5.85
CA LYS A 275 29.24 1.18 -6.35
C LYS A 275 28.33 0.03 -6.75
N GLU A 276 28.58 -0.52 -7.93
CA GLU A 276 27.82 -1.66 -8.44
C GLU A 276 28.27 -2.98 -7.82
N HIS A 277 27.30 -3.82 -7.48
CA HIS A 277 27.46 -5.17 -6.95
C HIS A 277 26.49 -6.11 -7.64
N PHE A 278 26.85 -7.41 -7.68
CA PHE A 278 25.97 -8.46 -8.18
C PHE A 278 25.79 -9.56 -7.13
N GLN A 279 24.53 -9.78 -6.69
CA GLN A 279 24.17 -10.88 -5.81
C GLN A 279 23.65 -12.05 -6.63
N ARG A 280 24.37 -13.18 -6.60
CA ARG A 280 23.96 -14.44 -7.25
C ARG A 280 22.80 -15.08 -6.51
N ALA A 281 21.80 -15.59 -7.27
CA ALA A 281 20.66 -16.30 -6.71
C ALA A 281 20.14 -17.39 -7.66
N ARG A 282 19.51 -18.43 -7.11
CA ARG A 282 18.79 -19.43 -7.90
C ARG A 282 17.46 -18.89 -8.43
N ALA A 283 16.81 -18.00 -7.67
CA ALA A 283 15.57 -17.33 -8.06
C ALA A 283 15.49 -15.91 -7.46
N VAL A 284 14.62 -15.07 -8.04
CA VAL A 284 14.37 -13.71 -7.59
C VAL A 284 12.88 -13.52 -7.34
N VAL A 285 12.53 -12.80 -6.26
CA VAL A 285 11.17 -12.35 -5.96
C VAL A 285 11.15 -10.82 -5.94
N LEU A 286 10.36 -10.20 -6.79
CA LEU A 286 10.16 -8.75 -6.82
C LEU A 286 9.02 -8.34 -5.90
N CYS A 287 9.32 -7.41 -4.98
CA CYS A 287 8.42 -6.87 -3.97
C CYS A 287 8.59 -5.35 -3.82
N CYS A 288 8.79 -4.62 -4.96
CA CYS A 288 9.20 -3.21 -4.94
C CYS A 288 8.01 -2.23 -4.85
N ASN A 289 6.83 -2.62 -5.21
CA ASN A 289 5.51 -1.97 -5.32
C ASN A 289 5.04 -1.79 -6.78
N GLY A 290 3.79 -1.33 -6.96
CA GLY A 290 3.16 -1.21 -8.28
C GLY A 290 3.75 -0.16 -9.23
N SER A 291 4.73 0.63 -8.81
CA SER A 291 5.44 1.55 -9.69
C SER A 291 6.89 1.13 -9.96
N GLU A 292 7.61 0.68 -8.96
CA GLU A 292 9.03 0.32 -9.11
C GLU A 292 9.23 -1.10 -9.65
N THR A 293 8.31 -2.04 -9.40
CA THR A 293 8.39 -3.40 -9.97
C THR A 293 8.34 -3.39 -11.50
N PRO A 294 7.34 -2.76 -12.17
CA PRO A 294 7.34 -2.69 -13.64
C PRO A 294 8.52 -1.89 -14.18
N ARG A 295 8.93 -0.81 -13.51
CA ARG A 295 10.12 -0.06 -13.89
C ARG A 295 11.37 -0.95 -13.91
N LEU A 296 11.59 -1.74 -12.86
CA LEU A 296 12.75 -2.65 -12.77
C LEU A 296 12.71 -3.72 -13.86
N LEU A 297 11.54 -4.27 -14.18
CA LEU A 297 11.37 -5.20 -15.29
C LEU A 297 11.73 -4.57 -16.64
N LEU A 298 11.29 -3.35 -16.89
CA LEU A 298 11.62 -2.60 -18.12
C LEU A 298 13.12 -2.26 -18.19
N LEU A 299 13.75 -1.86 -17.08
CA LEU A 299 15.19 -1.65 -16.98
C LEU A 299 16.02 -2.93 -17.17
N SER A 300 15.40 -4.10 -16.98
CA SER A 300 16.03 -5.42 -17.14
C SER A 300 15.90 -5.97 -18.56
N ALA A 301 15.68 -5.11 -19.55
CA ALA A 301 15.66 -5.49 -20.96
C ALA A 301 17.00 -6.16 -21.38
N SER A 302 16.91 -7.13 -22.28
CA SER A 302 18.06 -7.89 -22.81
C SER A 302 17.78 -8.31 -24.25
N SER A 303 18.77 -8.92 -24.92
CA SER A 303 18.56 -9.46 -26.28
C SER A 303 17.45 -10.51 -26.33
N ARG A 304 17.23 -11.25 -25.23
CA ARG A 304 16.17 -12.25 -25.13
C ARG A 304 14.80 -11.62 -24.75
N PHE A 305 14.81 -10.54 -24.00
CA PHE A 305 13.63 -9.81 -23.53
C PHE A 305 13.74 -8.33 -23.93
N PRO A 306 13.65 -8.00 -25.23
CA PRO A 306 13.94 -6.64 -25.73
C PRO A 306 12.95 -5.58 -25.23
N SER A 307 11.72 -5.96 -24.91
CA SER A 307 10.67 -5.06 -24.39
C SER A 307 10.61 -5.01 -22.85
N GLY A 308 11.61 -5.57 -22.15
CA GLY A 308 11.64 -5.71 -20.70
C GLY A 308 11.49 -7.16 -20.26
N LEU A 309 12.05 -7.49 -19.11
CA LEU A 309 11.98 -8.83 -18.51
C LEU A 309 10.52 -9.18 -18.18
N ALA A 310 10.11 -10.42 -18.45
CA ALA A 310 8.75 -10.92 -18.23
C ALA A 310 7.63 -10.13 -18.96
N ASN A 311 7.94 -9.51 -20.10
CA ASN A 311 7.02 -8.63 -20.83
C ASN A 311 6.69 -9.11 -22.25
N SER A 312 6.61 -10.42 -22.49
CA SER A 312 6.17 -10.96 -23.79
C SER A 312 4.70 -10.61 -24.11
N SER A 313 3.88 -10.46 -23.08
CA SER A 313 2.49 -10.03 -23.19
C SER A 313 2.31 -8.55 -23.54
N GLY A 314 3.35 -7.71 -23.31
CA GLY A 314 3.23 -6.24 -23.40
C GLY A 314 2.37 -5.62 -22.28
N VAL A 315 2.12 -6.37 -21.19
CA VAL A 315 1.26 -5.93 -20.07
C VAL A 315 2.04 -5.29 -18.92
N VAL A 316 3.35 -5.53 -18.84
CA VAL A 316 4.18 -4.90 -17.80
C VAL A 316 4.06 -3.38 -17.86
N GLY A 317 3.66 -2.79 -16.76
CA GLY A 317 3.45 -1.36 -16.59
C GLY A 317 2.04 -0.87 -16.90
N LYS A 318 1.16 -1.66 -17.52
CA LYS A 318 -0.23 -1.28 -17.82
C LYS A 318 -1.17 -1.50 -16.63
N TYR A 319 -2.38 -0.95 -16.72
CA TYR A 319 -3.46 -1.11 -15.73
C TYR A 319 -3.13 -0.54 -14.35
N LEU A 320 -2.35 0.54 -14.30
CA LEU A 320 -2.04 1.21 -13.04
C LEU A 320 -3.31 1.71 -12.36
N MET A 321 -3.48 1.38 -11.08
CA MET A 321 -4.58 1.81 -10.22
C MET A 321 -4.05 2.48 -8.96
N PHE A 322 -4.73 3.55 -8.51
CA PHE A 322 -4.37 4.30 -7.31
C PHE A 322 -5.40 4.25 -6.19
N ASN A 323 -6.59 3.75 -6.44
CA ASN A 323 -7.80 3.87 -5.62
C ASN A 323 -8.23 5.33 -5.43
N GLY A 324 -9.54 5.56 -5.37
CA GLY A 324 -10.09 6.88 -5.16
C GLY A 324 -10.07 7.30 -3.69
N TYR A 325 -9.97 8.61 -3.48
CA TYR A 325 -10.00 9.22 -2.16
C TYR A 325 -10.83 10.50 -2.19
N SER A 326 -11.76 10.63 -1.26
CA SER A 326 -12.54 11.85 -1.05
C SER A 326 -12.62 12.19 0.43
N SER A 327 -12.84 13.46 0.77
CA SER A 327 -12.90 13.92 2.14
C SER A 327 -13.95 15.00 2.33
N ALA A 328 -14.67 14.94 3.45
CA ALA A 328 -15.49 16.01 3.96
C ALA A 328 -15.14 16.28 5.42
N SER A 329 -15.25 17.53 5.83
CA SER A 329 -14.92 17.98 7.18
C SER A 329 -16.13 18.58 7.88
N GLY A 330 -16.18 18.45 9.20
CA GLY A 330 -17.19 19.08 10.03
C GLY A 330 -16.60 19.64 11.32
N VAL A 331 -17.00 20.86 11.71
CA VAL A 331 -16.61 21.46 12.97
C VAL A 331 -17.75 21.37 13.99
N PHE A 332 -17.42 21.03 15.22
CA PHE A 332 -18.36 20.74 16.30
C PHE A 332 -18.27 21.78 17.43
N GLU A 333 -19.30 21.82 18.28
CA GLU A 333 -19.35 22.75 19.42
C GLU A 333 -18.26 22.45 20.46
N ARG A 334 -18.03 21.17 20.75
CA ARG A 334 -17.05 20.71 21.75
C ARG A 334 -15.72 20.31 21.12
N PRO A 335 -14.60 20.52 21.82
CA PRO A 335 -13.31 20.01 21.38
C PRO A 335 -13.33 18.48 21.27
N LEU A 336 -12.83 17.97 20.14
CA LEU A 336 -12.66 16.52 19.85
C LEU A 336 -11.24 16.04 20.14
N ASN A 337 -10.27 16.95 20.06
CA ASN A 337 -8.85 16.70 20.30
C ASN A 337 -8.28 15.58 19.42
N GLU A 338 -8.60 15.61 18.13
CA GLU A 338 -8.27 14.57 17.16
C GLU A 338 -6.76 14.43 16.86
N PHE A 339 -5.93 15.28 17.41
CA PHE A 339 -4.46 15.16 17.37
C PHE A 339 -3.90 14.01 18.23
N LYS A 340 -4.74 13.29 18.95
CA LYS A 340 -4.37 12.12 19.77
C LYS A 340 -4.92 10.84 19.16
N SER A 341 -4.29 9.70 19.52
CA SER A 341 -4.72 8.35 19.18
C SER A 341 -4.51 8.00 17.69
N VAL A 342 -5.09 6.91 17.25
CA VAL A 342 -4.93 6.36 15.91
C VAL A 342 -5.76 7.14 14.88
N THR A 343 -5.50 6.92 13.59
CA THR A 343 -6.12 7.70 12.50
C THR A 343 -7.62 7.48 12.38
N ALA A 344 -8.10 6.25 12.48
CA ALA A 344 -9.52 5.91 12.37
C ALA A 344 -9.91 4.85 13.37
N THR A 345 -11.10 4.94 13.97
CA THR A 345 -11.64 3.95 14.90
C THR A 345 -13.00 3.41 14.49
N ARG A 346 -13.63 4.00 13.47
CA ARG A 346 -14.91 3.56 12.89
C ARG A 346 -14.85 3.62 11.37
N VAL A 347 -15.51 2.65 10.74
CA VAL A 347 -15.65 2.53 9.28
C VAL A 347 -17.07 2.07 8.94
N LEU A 348 -17.53 2.43 7.75
CA LEU A 348 -18.79 1.96 7.14
C LEU A 348 -18.49 1.13 5.90
N TYR A 349 -19.19 0.02 5.76
CA TYR A 349 -19.14 -0.82 4.57
C TYR A 349 -20.48 -0.91 3.83
N ASP A 350 -21.46 -0.10 4.20
CA ASP A 350 -22.79 -0.03 3.56
C ASP A 350 -22.70 0.30 2.07
N PHE A 351 -21.66 1.00 1.65
CA PHE A 351 -21.46 1.42 0.25
C PHE A 351 -20.35 0.62 -0.46
N TYR A 352 -19.95 -0.50 0.12
CA TYR A 352 -18.81 -1.27 -0.38
C TYR A 352 -19.07 -1.86 -1.77
N GLU A 353 -20.25 -2.39 -2.04
CA GLU A 353 -20.57 -2.98 -3.32
C GLU A 353 -21.01 -1.93 -4.35
N SER A 354 -20.75 -2.23 -5.63
CA SER A 354 -21.32 -1.47 -6.74
C SER A 354 -22.83 -1.67 -6.76
N ASP A 355 -23.57 -0.57 -6.91
CA ASP A 355 -25.04 -0.59 -7.05
C ASP A 355 -25.43 0.02 -8.39
N PRO A 356 -26.00 -0.77 -9.32
CA PRO A 356 -26.43 -0.26 -10.63
C PRO A 356 -27.38 0.94 -10.56
N LYS A 357 -28.14 1.08 -9.47
CA LYS A 357 -29.05 2.22 -9.28
C LYS A 357 -28.32 3.57 -9.12
N ARG A 358 -27.02 3.55 -8.82
CA ARG A 358 -26.21 4.77 -8.74
C ARG A 358 -25.85 5.34 -10.12
N GLY A 359 -25.98 4.54 -11.19
CA GLY A 359 -25.65 4.96 -12.56
C GLY A 359 -24.16 5.02 -12.88
N PHE A 360 -23.31 4.49 -12.01
CA PHE A 360 -21.86 4.38 -12.20
C PHE A 360 -21.31 3.13 -11.50
N TYR A 361 -20.17 2.63 -11.98
CA TYR A 361 -19.43 1.55 -11.35
C TYR A 361 -18.70 2.03 -10.11
N GLY A 362 -18.57 1.15 -9.14
CA GLY A 362 -17.70 1.35 -8.00
C GLY A 362 -18.39 1.18 -6.67
N GLY A 363 -17.57 0.99 -5.67
CA GLY A 363 -17.95 0.91 -4.27
C GLY A 363 -16.88 1.53 -3.40
N GLY A 364 -17.15 1.69 -2.11
CA GLY A 364 -16.20 2.27 -1.19
C GLY A 364 -16.63 2.20 0.25
N ALA A 365 -15.73 2.68 1.11
CA ALA A 365 -15.90 2.63 2.55
C ALA A 365 -15.50 3.98 3.19
N PRO A 366 -16.46 4.74 3.71
CA PRO A 366 -16.17 5.91 4.53
C PRO A 366 -15.63 5.51 5.91
N ASP A 367 -14.67 6.27 6.42
CA ASP A 367 -14.18 6.13 7.78
C ASP A 367 -14.06 7.50 8.51
N ALA A 368 -14.17 7.47 9.84
CA ALA A 368 -13.93 8.64 10.68
C ALA A 368 -12.42 8.83 10.85
N ARG A 369 -11.81 9.54 9.89
CA ARG A 369 -10.36 9.74 9.82
C ARG A 369 -10.00 11.17 10.17
N SER A 370 -9.10 11.34 11.10
CA SER A 370 -8.60 12.65 11.47
C SER A 370 -7.08 12.67 11.50
N PHE A 371 -6.52 13.63 10.78
CA PHE A 371 -5.11 13.99 10.79
C PHE A 371 -4.97 15.38 11.35
N ALA A 372 -5.08 15.54 12.63
CA ALA A 372 -4.93 16.85 13.23
C ALA A 372 -3.44 17.20 13.47
N TYR A 373 -2.60 17.05 12.42
CA TYR A 373 -1.26 17.60 12.46
C TYR A 373 -1.34 19.11 12.29
N PRO A 374 -0.70 19.91 13.17
CA PRO A 374 -0.87 21.36 13.19
C PRO A 374 -0.62 22.05 11.85
N THR A 375 0.48 21.69 11.16
CA THR A 375 0.87 22.33 9.91
C THR A 375 -0.05 21.91 8.75
N ILE A 376 -0.37 20.61 8.63
CA ILE A 376 -1.32 20.12 7.61
C ILE A 376 -2.69 20.76 7.82
N PHE A 377 -3.17 20.83 9.06
CA PHE A 377 -4.45 21.45 9.35
C PHE A 377 -4.45 22.95 9.03
N ALA A 378 -3.37 23.66 9.38
CA ALA A 378 -3.23 25.08 9.08
C ALA A 378 -3.22 25.37 7.57
N LEU A 379 -2.60 24.49 6.75
CA LEU A 379 -2.46 24.70 5.32
C LEU A 379 -3.67 24.23 4.50
N GLY A 380 -4.41 23.21 4.95
CA GLY A 380 -5.47 22.60 4.15
C GLY A 380 -6.71 22.12 4.92
N GLY A 381 -6.73 22.22 6.23
CA GLY A 381 -7.84 21.70 7.07
C GLY A 381 -9.00 22.65 7.26
N LEU A 382 -8.89 23.92 6.87
CA LEU A 382 -9.94 24.94 7.02
C LEU A 382 -10.87 24.98 5.79
N PRO A 383 -12.11 25.51 5.94
CA PRO A 383 -13.00 25.78 4.81
C PRO A 383 -12.36 26.72 3.78
N HIS A 384 -12.69 26.54 2.49
CA HIS A 384 -12.10 27.32 1.40
C HIS A 384 -12.38 28.83 1.45
N ASP A 385 -13.48 29.23 2.09
CA ASP A 385 -13.85 30.64 2.32
C ASP A 385 -13.27 31.22 3.61
N ALA A 386 -12.47 30.44 4.35
CA ALA A 386 -11.77 30.94 5.52
C ALA A 386 -10.69 31.96 5.11
N PRO A 387 -10.46 33.01 5.95
CA PRO A 387 -9.33 33.89 5.73
C PRO A 387 -8.01 33.11 5.67
N SER A 388 -7.15 33.41 4.71
CA SER A 388 -5.85 32.73 4.53
C SER A 388 -4.70 33.37 5.32
N TRP A 389 -4.92 34.53 5.96
CA TRP A 389 -3.90 35.26 6.72
C TRP A 389 -4.52 36.24 7.74
N GLY A 390 -3.70 36.81 8.60
CA GLY A 390 -4.06 37.86 9.55
C GLY A 390 -4.81 37.36 10.79
N ALA A 391 -5.45 38.29 11.52
CA ALA A 391 -6.12 37.99 12.78
C ALA A 391 -7.35 37.08 12.59
N GLY A 392 -8.06 37.21 11.45
CA GLY A 392 -9.20 36.36 11.10
C GLY A 392 -8.78 34.90 10.97
N TYR A 393 -7.70 34.62 10.22
CA TYR A 393 -7.12 33.30 10.08
C TYR A 393 -6.72 32.68 11.42
N LYS A 394 -6.01 33.44 12.25
CA LYS A 394 -5.57 32.97 13.58
C LYS A 394 -6.74 32.61 14.50
N ARG A 395 -7.84 33.36 14.42
CA ARG A 395 -9.07 33.07 15.21
C ARG A 395 -9.72 31.77 14.76
N ILE A 396 -9.96 31.62 13.45
CA ILE A 396 -10.62 30.42 12.91
C ILE A 396 -9.76 29.17 13.10
N LEU A 397 -8.45 29.28 12.89
CA LEU A 397 -7.52 28.17 13.12
C LEU A 397 -7.57 27.71 14.58
N ARG A 398 -7.55 28.61 15.55
CA ARG A 398 -7.62 28.28 16.98
C ARG A 398 -8.98 27.68 17.36
N ASP A 399 -10.08 28.16 16.78
CA ASP A 399 -11.43 27.63 17.07
C ASP A 399 -11.62 26.25 16.43
N TYR A 400 -11.15 26.02 15.19
CA TYR A 400 -11.44 24.82 14.42
C TYR A 400 -10.47 23.66 14.72
N TYR A 401 -9.20 23.92 14.98
CA TYR A 401 -8.17 22.90 15.08
C TYR A 401 -8.55 21.75 16.02
N THR A 402 -9.06 22.04 17.22
CA THR A 402 -9.43 21.00 18.18
C THR A 402 -10.84 20.46 18.01
N ARG A 403 -11.66 21.06 17.13
CA ARG A 403 -13.10 20.77 16.98
C ARG A 403 -13.48 20.16 15.65
N THR A 404 -12.55 20.02 14.72
CA THR A 404 -12.81 19.47 13.39
C THR A 404 -12.55 17.96 13.38
N MET A 405 -13.42 17.23 12.70
CA MET A 405 -13.17 15.86 12.26
C MET A 405 -13.42 15.73 10.76
N ASN A 406 -12.79 14.75 10.16
CA ASN A 406 -13.00 14.38 8.76
C ASN A 406 -13.74 13.04 8.67
N VAL A 407 -14.50 12.89 7.60
CA VAL A 407 -14.99 11.61 7.10
C VAL A 407 -14.40 11.43 5.71
N ASP A 408 -13.57 10.42 5.58
CA ASP A 408 -12.84 10.13 4.35
C ASP A 408 -13.45 8.93 3.65
N GLY A 409 -13.69 9.06 2.35
CA GLY A 409 -14.17 7.99 1.49
C GLY A 409 -13.02 7.36 0.70
N HIS A 410 -12.89 6.06 0.82
CA HIS A 410 -11.95 5.25 0.01
C HIS A 410 -12.76 4.45 -0.99
N SER A 411 -12.38 4.48 -2.26
CA SER A 411 -13.15 3.85 -3.34
C SER A 411 -12.30 3.01 -4.28
N THR A 412 -12.99 2.27 -5.15
CA THR A 412 -12.40 1.58 -6.29
C THR A 412 -11.60 2.52 -7.19
N SER A 413 -10.76 1.92 -8.03
CA SER A 413 -10.13 2.53 -9.19
C SER A 413 -10.17 1.50 -10.32
N LEU A 414 -10.68 1.90 -11.49
CA LEU A 414 -10.76 1.02 -12.64
C LEU A 414 -9.41 0.85 -13.33
N PRO A 415 -9.03 -0.39 -13.73
CA PRO A 415 -7.77 -0.66 -14.41
C PRO A 415 -7.83 -0.25 -15.88
N LEU A 416 -7.52 1.01 -16.19
CA LEU A 416 -7.43 1.51 -17.56
C LEU A 416 -6.14 1.03 -18.22
N GLU A 417 -6.21 0.51 -19.45
CA GLU A 417 -5.02 0.09 -20.19
C GLU A 417 -4.06 1.25 -20.47
N THR A 418 -4.59 2.46 -20.60
CA THR A 418 -3.84 3.70 -20.82
C THR A 418 -3.12 4.22 -19.59
N ASN A 419 -3.48 3.73 -18.39
CA ASN A 419 -2.78 4.07 -17.15
C ASN A 419 -1.53 3.21 -17.03
N THR A 420 -0.35 3.84 -17.15
CA THR A 420 0.89 3.09 -17.34
C THR A 420 2.06 3.62 -16.50
N ILE A 421 2.97 2.69 -16.20
CA ILE A 421 4.35 2.97 -15.81
C ILE A 421 5.25 2.60 -16.97
N SER A 422 6.07 3.53 -17.44
CA SER A 422 7.06 3.33 -18.49
C SER A 422 8.39 3.99 -18.13
N LEU A 423 9.40 3.83 -18.97
CA LEU A 423 10.67 4.54 -18.83
C LEU A 423 10.60 5.88 -19.56
N ASP A 424 11.08 6.94 -18.90
CA ASP A 424 11.23 8.24 -19.54
C ASP A 424 12.46 8.24 -20.45
N PRO A 425 12.34 8.59 -21.73
CA PRO A 425 13.47 8.58 -22.67
C PRO A 425 14.47 9.70 -22.41
N ASP A 426 14.02 10.81 -21.81
CA ASP A 426 14.80 12.05 -21.72
C ASP A 426 15.30 12.31 -20.29
N MET A 427 14.53 11.91 -19.28
CA MET A 427 14.86 12.15 -17.88
C MET A 427 15.58 10.94 -17.25
N LYS A 428 16.61 11.22 -16.45
CA LYS A 428 17.28 10.25 -15.60
C LYS A 428 17.02 10.54 -14.13
N ASP A 429 16.97 9.47 -13.33
CA ASP A 429 16.87 9.56 -11.87
C ASP A 429 18.21 9.90 -11.22
N SER A 430 18.24 9.98 -9.88
CA SER A 430 19.44 10.26 -9.09
C SER A 430 20.53 9.18 -9.20
N TRP A 431 20.22 7.99 -9.75
CA TRP A 431 21.16 6.91 -10.00
C TRP A 431 21.69 6.91 -11.45
N GLY A 432 21.21 7.83 -12.30
CA GLY A 432 21.58 7.93 -13.71
C GLY A 432 20.84 6.95 -14.61
N LEU A 433 19.81 6.28 -14.12
CA LEU A 433 18.95 5.37 -14.87
C LEU A 433 17.77 6.14 -15.51
N PRO A 434 17.16 5.64 -16.61
CA PRO A 434 15.91 6.19 -17.11
C PRO A 434 14.88 6.36 -15.99
N ALA A 435 14.36 7.56 -15.83
CA ALA A 435 13.37 7.85 -14.82
C ALA A 435 12.07 7.11 -15.11
N MET A 436 11.25 6.94 -14.09
CA MET A 436 9.90 6.43 -14.25
C MET A 436 9.03 7.50 -14.92
N ARG A 437 8.24 7.11 -15.91
CA ARG A 437 7.15 7.92 -16.47
C ARG A 437 5.83 7.34 -16.07
N VAL A 438 5.00 8.15 -15.41
CA VAL A 438 3.64 7.79 -15.01
C VAL A 438 2.66 8.43 -15.97
N THR A 439 1.82 7.64 -16.61
CA THR A 439 0.64 8.10 -17.35
C THR A 439 -0.59 7.65 -16.58
N TYR A 440 -1.42 8.60 -16.10
CA TYR A 440 -2.58 8.23 -15.28
C TYR A 440 -3.72 9.23 -15.39
N LYS A 441 -4.93 8.69 -15.56
CA LYS A 441 -6.19 9.42 -15.54
C LYS A 441 -7.24 8.60 -14.80
N ASP A 442 -8.03 9.25 -13.94
CA ASP A 442 -9.16 8.59 -13.30
C ASP A 442 -10.28 8.30 -14.31
N HIS A 443 -10.96 7.17 -14.14
CA HIS A 443 -12.18 6.90 -14.91
C HIS A 443 -13.31 7.83 -14.42
N PRO A 444 -14.25 8.26 -15.28
CA PRO A 444 -15.40 9.07 -14.85
C PRO A 444 -16.18 8.47 -13.68
N ASP A 445 -16.33 7.15 -13.64
CA ASP A 445 -17.01 6.43 -12.56
C ASP A 445 -16.22 6.50 -11.25
N ASP A 446 -14.87 6.50 -11.28
CA ASP A 446 -14.05 6.68 -10.08
C ASP A 446 -14.31 8.05 -9.46
N LEU A 447 -14.38 9.10 -10.29
CA LEU A 447 -14.70 10.46 -9.84
C LEU A 447 -16.16 10.57 -9.34
N ALA A 448 -17.10 9.88 -9.99
CA ALA A 448 -18.50 9.84 -9.56
C ALA A 448 -18.63 9.14 -8.19
N MET A 449 -17.92 8.03 -7.99
CA MET A 449 -17.89 7.31 -6.71
C MET A 449 -17.27 8.15 -5.60
N MET A 450 -16.20 8.88 -5.86
CA MET A 450 -15.60 9.80 -4.90
C MET A 450 -16.59 10.91 -4.47
N ARG A 451 -17.31 11.51 -5.41
CA ARG A 451 -18.36 12.51 -5.09
C ARG A 451 -19.49 11.92 -4.27
N PHE A 452 -19.96 10.72 -4.65
CA PHE A 452 -21.00 10.01 -3.89
C PHE A 452 -20.58 9.77 -2.43
N LEU A 453 -19.37 9.26 -2.18
CA LEU A 453 -18.88 9.04 -0.82
C LEU A 453 -18.73 10.35 -0.04
N GLN A 454 -18.35 11.43 -0.72
CA GLN A 454 -18.24 12.75 -0.10
C GLN A 454 -19.62 13.31 0.31
N ASP A 455 -20.67 13.06 -0.49
CA ASP A 455 -22.04 13.45 -0.14
C ASP A 455 -22.52 12.66 1.09
N ARG A 456 -22.26 11.33 1.13
CA ARG A 456 -22.55 10.51 2.33
C ARG A 456 -21.77 10.99 3.56
N ALA A 457 -20.53 11.44 3.38
CA ALA A 457 -19.72 11.98 4.46
C ALA A 457 -20.33 13.28 5.04
N ILE A 458 -20.83 14.18 4.19
CA ILE A 458 -21.54 15.40 4.63
C ILE A 458 -22.79 15.05 5.44
N GLU A 459 -23.62 14.14 4.93
CA GLU A 459 -24.84 13.71 5.63
C GLU A 459 -24.54 13.11 7.02
N ILE A 460 -23.48 12.29 7.13
CA ILE A 460 -23.07 11.73 8.40
C ILE A 460 -22.60 12.83 9.37
N LEU A 461 -21.82 13.80 8.89
CA LEU A 461 -21.33 14.91 9.70
C LEU A 461 -22.48 15.80 10.21
N GLU A 462 -23.46 16.11 9.36
CA GLU A 462 -24.65 16.89 9.71
C GLU A 462 -25.53 16.14 10.72
N ALA A 463 -25.81 14.86 10.47
CA ALA A 463 -26.55 14.01 11.41
C ALA A 463 -25.82 13.81 12.75
N ALA A 464 -24.47 13.90 12.74
CA ALA A 464 -23.66 13.91 13.96
C ALA A 464 -23.72 15.24 14.74
N GLY A 465 -24.31 16.31 14.17
CA GLY A 465 -24.46 17.62 14.80
C GLY A 465 -23.29 18.57 14.56
N ALA A 466 -22.66 18.51 13.40
CA ALA A 466 -21.66 19.50 13.00
C ALA A 466 -22.29 20.90 12.88
N ARG A 467 -21.63 21.92 13.43
CA ARG A 467 -22.04 23.33 13.30
C ARG A 467 -21.92 23.85 11.87
N ARG A 468 -20.95 23.31 11.15
CA ARG A 468 -20.62 23.63 9.77
C ARG A 468 -19.91 22.44 9.15
N THR A 469 -20.21 22.15 7.87
CA THR A 469 -19.55 21.14 7.06
C THR A 469 -18.95 21.77 5.81
N TRP A 470 -17.92 21.14 5.24
CA TRP A 470 -17.35 21.52 3.94
C TRP A 470 -16.71 20.33 3.25
N ARG A 471 -16.68 20.38 1.92
CA ARG A 471 -16.08 19.37 1.05
C ARG A 471 -14.66 19.76 0.69
N GLN A 472 -13.78 18.79 0.59
CA GLN A 472 -12.54 18.96 -0.18
C GLN A 472 -12.84 18.74 -1.67
N PRO A 473 -12.23 19.49 -2.61
CA PRO A 473 -12.52 19.31 -4.03
C PRO A 473 -12.22 17.88 -4.51
N VAL A 474 -13.20 17.23 -5.14
CA VAL A 474 -12.98 15.98 -5.88
C VAL A 474 -12.49 16.35 -7.27
N GLN A 475 -11.25 15.99 -7.54
CA GLN A 475 -10.56 16.26 -8.80
C GLN A 475 -9.75 15.02 -9.21
N GLU A 476 -9.20 15.07 -10.43
CA GLU A 476 -8.23 14.07 -10.88
C GLU A 476 -7.13 13.84 -9.85
N THR A 477 -6.79 12.57 -9.63
CA THR A 477 -5.81 12.17 -8.61
C THR A 477 -4.47 12.89 -8.79
N THR A 478 -4.02 13.55 -7.72
CA THR A 478 -2.73 14.24 -7.63
C THR A 478 -1.83 13.67 -6.53
N LEU A 479 -2.38 12.78 -5.70
CA LEU A 479 -1.66 12.08 -4.63
C LEU A 479 -2.09 10.63 -4.62
N ALA A 480 -1.14 9.71 -4.75
CA ALA A 480 -1.37 8.28 -4.81
C ALA A 480 -0.55 7.52 -3.77
N ALA A 481 -1.23 6.75 -2.92
CA ALA A 481 -0.61 5.90 -1.90
C ALA A 481 -0.72 4.41 -2.24
N HIS A 482 -1.68 4.03 -3.07
CA HIS A 482 -1.89 2.65 -3.51
C HIS A 482 -1.40 2.51 -4.95
N LEU A 483 -0.33 1.73 -5.14
CA LEU A 483 0.34 1.53 -6.42
C LEU A 483 0.11 0.09 -6.85
N LEU A 484 -0.86 -0.13 -7.76
CA LEU A 484 -1.45 -1.46 -8.00
C LEU A 484 -1.54 -1.78 -9.50
N GLY A 485 -1.62 -3.09 -9.83
CA GLY A 485 -2.11 -3.60 -11.11
C GLY A 485 -1.10 -3.77 -12.25
N THR A 486 0.07 -3.16 -12.16
CA THR A 486 1.03 -3.00 -13.27
C THR A 486 1.79 -4.27 -13.70
N CYS A 487 1.63 -5.37 -12.97
CA CYS A 487 2.15 -6.72 -13.31
C CYS A 487 1.10 -7.76 -12.92
N ARG A 488 -0.18 -7.50 -13.29
CA ARG A 488 -1.33 -8.25 -12.80
C ARG A 488 -1.22 -9.75 -13.00
N MET A 489 -1.80 -10.52 -12.06
CA MET A 489 -1.90 -11.97 -12.18
C MET A 489 -3.04 -12.38 -13.10
N GLY A 490 -2.93 -13.58 -13.65
CA GLY A 490 -3.97 -14.20 -14.49
C GLY A 490 -3.52 -15.55 -15.03
N ASP A 491 -4.45 -16.34 -15.54
CA ASP A 491 -4.14 -17.65 -16.12
C ASP A 491 -3.78 -17.56 -17.62
N ASP A 492 -4.15 -16.49 -18.32
CA ASP A 492 -3.75 -16.25 -19.71
C ASP A 492 -2.42 -15.46 -19.77
N PRO A 493 -1.33 -16.08 -20.24
CA PRO A 493 -0.03 -15.42 -20.35
C PRO A 493 -0.01 -14.26 -21.36
N ARG A 494 -1.01 -14.12 -22.23
CA ARG A 494 -1.14 -12.99 -23.16
C ARG A 494 -1.73 -11.75 -22.51
N ALA A 495 -2.42 -11.91 -21.38
CA ALA A 495 -3.18 -10.85 -20.69
C ALA A 495 -2.70 -10.60 -19.27
N SER A 496 -1.67 -11.30 -18.81
CA SER A 496 -1.12 -11.19 -17.46
C SER A 496 0.41 -11.35 -17.45
N VAL A 497 1.04 -10.97 -16.36
CA VAL A 497 2.51 -11.06 -16.17
C VAL A 497 2.89 -12.27 -15.33
N VAL A 498 2.07 -12.59 -14.33
CA VAL A 498 2.29 -13.71 -13.41
C VAL A 498 1.07 -14.62 -13.35
N ASP A 499 1.30 -15.90 -13.07
CA ASP A 499 0.26 -16.88 -12.81
C ASP A 499 -0.37 -16.68 -11.40
N ARG A 500 -1.36 -17.52 -11.07
CA ARG A 500 -2.04 -17.55 -9.76
C ARG A 500 -1.13 -17.82 -8.57
N TYR A 501 0.12 -18.24 -8.80
CA TYR A 501 1.15 -18.50 -7.78
C TYR A 501 2.24 -17.41 -7.76
N HIS A 502 2.00 -16.28 -8.43
CA HIS A 502 2.95 -15.17 -8.58
C HIS A 502 4.22 -15.49 -9.36
N ARG A 503 4.27 -16.62 -10.08
CA ARG A 503 5.38 -16.97 -10.96
C ARG A 503 5.23 -16.26 -12.30
N ALA A 504 6.29 -15.61 -12.78
CA ALA A 504 6.27 -14.98 -14.11
C ALA A 504 6.07 -16.02 -15.22
N HIS A 505 5.17 -15.75 -16.17
CA HIS A 505 4.88 -16.66 -17.28
C HIS A 505 6.11 -16.92 -18.15
N ASP A 506 6.91 -15.90 -18.41
CA ASP A 506 8.09 -15.97 -19.28
C ASP A 506 9.34 -16.57 -18.60
N VAL A 507 9.43 -16.49 -17.27
CA VAL A 507 10.67 -16.77 -16.52
C VAL A 507 10.37 -17.58 -15.27
N ARG A 508 10.63 -18.88 -15.33
CA ARG A 508 10.22 -19.85 -14.29
C ARG A 508 10.76 -19.61 -12.88
N ASN A 509 11.90 -18.98 -12.76
CA ASN A 509 12.55 -18.68 -11.46
C ASN A 509 12.50 -17.19 -11.11
N LEU A 510 11.52 -16.46 -11.68
CA LEU A 510 11.15 -15.09 -11.31
C LEU A 510 9.74 -15.09 -10.74
N PHE A 511 9.58 -14.41 -9.61
CA PHE A 511 8.28 -14.22 -8.96
C PHE A 511 8.03 -12.73 -8.72
N ILE A 512 6.76 -12.31 -8.74
CA ILE A 512 6.36 -10.92 -8.47
C ILE A 512 5.20 -10.95 -7.48
N CYS A 513 5.41 -10.43 -6.28
CA CYS A 513 4.41 -10.45 -5.24
C CYS A 513 4.42 -9.13 -4.46
N ASP A 514 3.66 -8.16 -4.94
CA ASP A 514 3.39 -6.87 -4.32
C ASP A 514 2.11 -6.27 -4.91
N GLY A 515 1.85 -4.99 -4.71
CA GLY A 515 0.68 -4.31 -5.28
C GLY A 515 0.57 -4.40 -6.80
N SER A 516 1.69 -4.58 -7.52
CA SER A 516 1.69 -4.70 -8.99
C SER A 516 0.93 -5.92 -9.49
N SER A 517 0.88 -7.00 -8.72
CA SER A 517 0.25 -8.25 -9.11
C SER A 517 -1.27 -8.30 -8.90
N LEU A 518 -1.88 -7.28 -8.29
CA LEU A 518 -3.31 -7.21 -8.08
C LEU A 518 -4.07 -7.05 -9.41
N VAL A 519 -5.24 -7.68 -9.51
CA VAL A 519 -6.11 -7.61 -10.71
C VAL A 519 -7.08 -6.45 -10.60
N THR A 520 -7.62 -6.22 -9.38
CA THR A 520 -8.49 -5.09 -9.04
C THR A 520 -7.92 -4.36 -7.83
N GLY A 521 -8.28 -3.07 -7.66
CA GLY A 521 -7.80 -2.25 -6.54
C GLY A 521 -8.50 -2.54 -5.20
N GLY A 522 -9.58 -3.32 -5.22
CA GLY A 522 -10.49 -3.40 -4.08
C GLY A 522 -11.15 -2.06 -3.78
N ARG A 523 -11.70 -1.91 -2.58
CA ARG A 523 -12.45 -0.69 -2.19
C ARG A 523 -11.79 0.02 -1.01
N GLY A 524 -10.50 0.30 -1.16
CA GLY A 524 -9.79 1.18 -0.24
C GLY A 524 -8.42 0.72 0.21
N GLN A 525 -8.29 -0.30 1.04
CA GLN A 525 -7.04 -0.57 1.76
C GLN A 525 -6.39 -1.89 1.31
N PRO A 526 -5.42 -1.89 0.35
CA PRO A 526 -4.92 -3.12 -0.26
C PRO A 526 -3.90 -3.88 0.61
N THR A 527 -3.36 -3.29 1.68
CA THR A 527 -2.22 -3.85 2.44
C THR A 527 -2.51 -5.25 3.00
N ALA A 528 -3.71 -5.49 3.55
CA ALA A 528 -4.10 -6.80 4.06
C ALA A 528 -4.05 -7.88 2.96
N THR A 529 -4.56 -7.53 1.77
CA THR A 529 -4.57 -8.43 0.60
C THR A 529 -3.16 -8.70 0.08
N ILE A 530 -2.33 -7.65 -0.04
CA ILE A 530 -0.92 -7.80 -0.44
C ILE A 530 -0.18 -8.74 0.53
N GLN A 531 -0.42 -8.61 1.82
CA GLN A 531 0.24 -9.44 2.83
C GLN A 531 -0.29 -10.88 2.83
N ALA A 532 -1.59 -11.09 2.68
CA ALA A 532 -2.17 -12.42 2.52
C ALA A 532 -1.64 -13.13 1.27
N LEU A 533 -1.54 -12.42 0.14
CA LEU A 533 -0.92 -12.92 -1.09
C LEU A 533 0.56 -13.28 -0.87
N ALA A 534 1.29 -12.48 -0.10
CA ALA A 534 2.70 -12.74 0.21
C ALA A 534 2.87 -14.02 1.06
N TYR A 535 2.00 -14.29 2.02
CA TYR A 535 2.01 -15.56 2.76
C TYR A 535 1.71 -16.74 1.84
N ARG A 536 0.70 -16.62 0.98
CA ARG A 536 0.35 -17.64 0.01
C ARG A 536 1.48 -17.90 -0.99
N ALA A 537 2.04 -16.84 -1.57
CA ALA A 537 3.15 -16.93 -2.51
C ALA A 537 4.39 -17.55 -1.85
N GLY A 538 4.76 -17.11 -0.65
CA GLY A 538 5.91 -17.63 0.09
C GLY A 538 5.82 -19.14 0.35
N GLU A 539 4.63 -19.64 0.72
CA GLU A 539 4.39 -21.06 0.88
C GLU A 539 4.56 -21.84 -0.42
N HIS A 540 3.95 -21.38 -1.52
CA HIS A 540 4.07 -22.05 -2.83
C HIS A 540 5.50 -21.99 -3.39
N ILE A 541 6.19 -20.86 -3.26
CA ILE A 541 7.59 -20.71 -3.70
C ILE A 541 8.49 -21.69 -2.94
N ALA A 542 8.31 -21.83 -1.62
CA ALA A 542 9.03 -22.80 -0.83
C ALA A 542 8.75 -24.26 -1.27
N GLN A 543 7.50 -24.57 -1.64
CA GLN A 543 7.13 -25.88 -2.19
C GLN A 543 7.79 -26.12 -3.55
N PHE A 544 7.82 -25.13 -4.46
CA PHE A 544 8.51 -25.23 -5.74
C PHE A 544 10.01 -25.46 -5.56
N ALA A 545 10.64 -24.77 -4.62
CA ALA A 545 12.07 -24.96 -4.31
C ALA A 545 12.36 -26.39 -3.81
N ARG A 546 11.51 -26.94 -2.93
CA ARG A 546 11.66 -28.31 -2.41
C ARG A 546 11.50 -29.37 -3.51
N ARG A 547 10.68 -29.12 -4.52
CA ARG A 547 10.47 -30.02 -5.66
C ARG A 547 11.52 -29.87 -6.76
N GLY A 548 12.47 -28.94 -6.60
CA GLY A 548 13.51 -28.69 -7.61
C GLY A 548 12.99 -27.99 -8.88
N GLU A 549 11.86 -27.29 -8.78
CA GLU A 549 11.24 -26.57 -9.92
C GLU A 549 11.81 -25.16 -10.12
N ILE A 550 12.80 -24.78 -9.29
CA ILE A 550 13.44 -23.46 -9.29
C ILE A 550 14.93 -23.61 -9.53
#